data_f4890732c776d303280a4d338741027e
#
_entry.id   f4890732c776d303280a4d338741027e
#
_cell.length_a   1.000
_cell.length_b   1.000
_cell.length_c   1.000
_cell.angle_alpha   90.00
_cell.angle_beta   90.00
_cell.angle_gamma   90.00
#
_symmetry.space_group_name_H-M   'P 1'
#
loop_
_entity.id
_entity.type
_entity.pdbx_description
1 polymer ?
#
loop_
_entity_poly.entity_id
_entity_poly.type
_entity_poly.pdbx_seq_one_letter_code
_entity_poly.pdbx_strand_id
1 'polypeptide(L)'
;SLVIKKVVSGGTADKSKDFTFKLTFTKASTETSQSITGKIGETSKTFVYGQETTITLRHDQSLVFDTIPAGTRYKLVETGSQGYTASAAYKENGASKTQAGAVSTNFTQDSILVGEKPNDNTITNNLPDVTPTGLLIDNLPFILMIGLGLAGFVVLSKKRRQA
;
A
#
# COMPACT_ATOMS: atom_id res chain seq x y z
N SER A 1 -10.08 15.23 -12.48
CA SER A 1 -8.91 15.16 -11.60
C SER A 1 -8.63 13.74 -11.14
N LEU A 2 -7.41 13.49 -10.73
CA LEU A 2 -6.99 12.22 -10.12
C LEU A 2 -6.12 12.55 -8.92
N VAL A 3 -6.38 11.89 -7.78
CA VAL A 3 -5.57 12.00 -6.57
C VAL A 3 -5.16 10.59 -6.14
N ILE A 4 -3.87 10.35 -6.05
CA ILE A 4 -3.32 9.10 -5.52
C ILE A 4 -2.69 9.43 -4.17
N LYS A 5 -3.33 9.00 -3.10
CA LYS A 5 -2.91 9.32 -1.72
C LYS A 5 -2.30 8.11 -1.05
N LYS A 6 -1.21 8.34 -0.30
CA LYS A 6 -0.55 7.32 0.50
C LYS A 6 -0.95 7.43 1.96
N VAL A 7 -1.33 6.30 2.55
CA VAL A 7 -1.62 6.18 3.99
C VAL A 7 -0.79 5.03 4.55
N VAL A 8 -0.23 5.23 5.73
CA VAL A 8 0.48 4.20 6.48
C VAL A 8 -0.23 4.02 7.81
N SER A 9 -0.54 2.79 8.16
CA SER A 9 -1.26 2.47 9.40
C SER A 9 -0.53 1.38 10.19
N GLY A 10 -0.87 1.27 11.47
CA GLY A 10 -0.24 0.36 12.43
C GLY A 10 0.51 1.13 13.51
N GLY A 11 0.43 0.65 14.77
CA GLY A 11 0.97 1.38 15.92
C GLY A 11 2.48 1.54 15.90
N THR A 12 3.20 0.62 15.25
CA THR A 12 4.67 0.67 15.13
C THR A 12 5.15 1.04 13.74
N ALA A 13 4.23 1.38 12.82
CA ALA A 13 4.57 1.71 11.45
C ALA A 13 5.32 3.05 11.38
N ASP A 14 6.32 3.10 10.50
CA ASP A 14 7.12 4.30 10.27
C ASP A 14 6.44 5.18 9.22
N LYS A 15 5.82 6.27 9.68
CA LYS A 15 5.12 7.22 8.80
C LYS A 15 6.05 8.13 8.01
N SER A 16 7.36 8.10 8.31
CA SER A 16 8.36 8.81 7.52
C SER A 16 8.96 7.95 6.39
N LYS A 17 8.57 6.67 6.33
CA LYS A 17 9.08 5.75 5.32
C LYS A 17 8.61 6.14 3.92
N ASP A 18 9.52 6.09 2.96
CA ASP A 18 9.20 6.24 1.54
C ASP A 18 8.71 4.91 0.97
N PHE A 19 7.58 4.97 0.24
CA PHE A 19 7.07 3.84 -0.52
C PHE A 19 7.22 4.14 -2.00
N THR A 20 7.74 3.19 -2.76
CA THR A 20 8.06 3.38 -4.17
C THR A 20 6.91 2.91 -5.03
N PHE A 21 6.50 3.77 -5.95
CA PHE A 21 5.43 3.50 -6.92
C PHE A 21 5.97 3.63 -8.33
N LYS A 22 5.53 2.73 -9.20
CA LYS A 22 5.78 2.80 -10.63
C LYS A 22 4.44 3.01 -11.31
N LEU A 23 4.33 4.09 -12.06
CA LEU A 23 3.10 4.50 -12.72
C LEU A 23 3.28 4.54 -14.23
N THR A 24 2.32 3.97 -14.95
CA THR A 24 2.26 4.04 -16.41
C THR A 24 0.86 4.51 -16.80
N PHE A 25 0.79 5.60 -17.55
CA PHE A 25 -0.47 6.15 -18.04
C PHE A 25 -0.65 5.81 -19.51
N THR A 26 -1.87 5.35 -19.85
CA THR A 26 -2.27 5.13 -21.24
C THR A 26 -3.22 6.25 -21.63
N LYS A 27 -2.91 6.94 -22.71
CA LYS A 27 -3.67 8.12 -23.09
C LYS A 27 -5.06 7.78 -23.61
N ALA A 28 -6.01 8.67 -23.34
CA ALA A 28 -7.36 8.56 -23.89
C ALA A 28 -7.29 8.65 -25.41
N SER A 29 -8.25 8.03 -26.12
CA SER A 29 -8.24 7.99 -27.58
C SER A 29 -8.33 9.38 -28.24
N THR A 30 -8.91 10.35 -27.53
CA THR A 30 -9.06 11.72 -28.02
C THR A 30 -7.90 12.64 -27.63
N GLU A 31 -6.97 12.16 -26.82
CA GLU A 31 -5.87 12.96 -26.31
C GLU A 31 -4.72 13.03 -27.32
N THR A 32 -4.24 14.25 -27.58
CA THR A 32 -3.14 14.49 -28.52
C THR A 32 -1.81 14.77 -27.82
N SER A 33 -1.83 15.19 -26.55
CA SER A 33 -0.62 15.42 -25.78
C SER A 33 0.18 14.14 -25.58
N GLN A 34 1.48 14.26 -25.41
CA GLN A 34 2.36 13.10 -25.20
C GLN A 34 2.59 12.81 -23.72
N SER A 35 2.18 13.70 -22.84
CA SER A 35 2.42 13.56 -21.39
C SER A 35 1.36 14.29 -20.58
N ILE A 36 1.29 13.95 -19.31
CA ILE A 36 0.51 14.67 -18.30
C ILE A 36 1.42 15.05 -17.14
N THR A 37 1.02 16.08 -16.40
CA THR A 37 1.80 16.58 -15.28
C THR A 37 0.97 16.49 -14.01
N GLY A 38 1.53 15.86 -12.98
CA GLY A 38 0.98 15.84 -11.63
C GLY A 38 1.90 16.57 -10.67
N LYS A 39 1.46 16.70 -9.42
CA LYS A 39 2.23 17.36 -8.36
C LYS A 39 2.27 16.49 -7.12
N ILE A 40 3.41 16.49 -6.45
CA ILE A 40 3.56 15.96 -5.09
C ILE A 40 3.98 17.14 -4.24
N GLY A 41 3.05 17.66 -3.43
CA GLY A 41 3.23 18.95 -2.76
C GLY A 41 3.38 20.05 -3.81
N GLU A 42 4.48 20.80 -3.76
CA GLU A 42 4.76 21.85 -4.72
C GLU A 42 5.58 21.37 -5.93
N THR A 43 6.03 20.11 -5.92
CA THR A 43 6.92 19.60 -6.96
C THR A 43 6.13 19.00 -8.10
N SER A 44 6.32 19.53 -9.31
CA SER A 44 5.72 18.98 -10.52
C SER A 44 6.46 17.74 -11.00
N LYS A 45 5.72 16.78 -11.53
CA LYS A 45 6.26 15.56 -12.12
C LYS A 45 5.56 15.29 -13.43
N THR A 46 6.33 15.09 -14.50
CA THR A 46 5.80 14.79 -15.83
C THR A 46 5.77 13.29 -16.05
N PHE A 47 4.67 12.80 -16.58
CA PHE A 47 4.47 11.39 -16.93
C PHE A 47 4.22 11.30 -18.43
N VAL A 48 5.14 10.67 -19.14
CA VAL A 48 5.01 10.44 -20.59
C VAL A 48 4.11 9.22 -20.79
N TYR A 49 3.08 9.37 -21.60
CA TYR A 49 2.17 8.26 -21.88
C TYR A 49 2.91 7.04 -22.41
N GLY A 50 2.57 5.89 -21.91
CA GLY A 50 3.17 4.62 -22.29
C GLY A 50 4.50 4.31 -21.61
N GLN A 51 5.06 5.26 -20.84
CA GLN A 51 6.33 5.06 -20.14
C GLN A 51 6.12 4.93 -18.65
N GLU A 52 6.85 4.01 -18.02
CA GLU A 52 6.82 3.82 -16.58
C GLU A 52 7.62 4.94 -15.92
N THR A 53 7.03 5.59 -14.92
CA THR A 53 7.68 6.65 -14.14
C THR A 53 7.64 6.25 -12.67
N THR A 54 8.78 6.35 -12.01
CA THR A 54 8.92 6.00 -10.59
C THR A 54 8.78 7.24 -9.73
N ILE A 55 7.97 7.14 -8.68
CA ILE A 55 7.82 8.17 -7.64
C ILE A 55 7.90 7.53 -6.27
N THR A 56 8.06 8.35 -5.24
CA THR A 56 7.92 7.92 -3.84
C THR A 56 6.86 8.76 -3.14
N LEU A 57 6.10 8.13 -2.24
CA LEU A 57 5.13 8.81 -1.38
C LEU A 57 5.28 8.32 0.04
N ARG A 58 5.17 9.24 1.01
CA ARG A 58 5.08 8.95 2.44
C ARG A 58 3.64 9.05 2.91
N HIS A 59 3.43 8.70 4.16
CA HIS A 59 2.14 8.89 4.81
C HIS A 59 1.60 10.32 4.60
N ASP A 60 0.34 10.41 4.19
CA ASP A 60 -0.40 11.63 3.89
C ASP A 60 0.08 12.44 2.69
N GLN A 61 1.08 11.96 1.96
CA GLN A 61 1.43 12.59 0.68
C GLN A 61 0.49 12.11 -0.43
N SER A 62 0.29 12.97 -1.41
CA SER A 62 -0.54 12.67 -2.58
C SER A 62 0.15 13.11 -3.85
N LEU A 63 -0.04 12.30 -4.90
CA LEU A 63 0.21 12.73 -6.28
C LEU A 63 -1.11 13.23 -6.83
N VAL A 64 -1.16 14.48 -7.25
CA VAL A 64 -2.38 15.16 -7.66
C VAL A 64 -2.29 15.58 -9.12
N PHE A 65 -3.29 15.17 -9.90
CA PHE A 65 -3.50 15.67 -11.26
C PHE A 65 -4.76 16.54 -11.23
N ASP A 66 -4.60 17.85 -11.22
CA ASP A 66 -5.72 18.77 -11.24
C ASP A 66 -6.54 18.62 -12.52
N THR A 67 -5.84 18.34 -13.61
CA THR A 67 -6.43 18.10 -14.93
C THR A 67 -5.87 16.82 -15.50
N ILE A 68 -6.75 15.88 -15.82
CA ILE A 68 -6.40 14.63 -16.48
C ILE A 68 -7.56 14.26 -17.40
N PRO A 69 -7.31 13.93 -18.67
CA PRO A 69 -8.38 13.61 -19.60
C PRO A 69 -9.18 12.38 -19.16
N ALA A 70 -10.50 12.47 -19.17
CA ALA A 70 -11.36 11.31 -19.00
C ALA A 70 -11.06 10.30 -20.09
N GLY A 71 -11.05 9.03 -19.74
CA GLY A 71 -10.64 7.96 -20.66
C GLY A 71 -9.17 7.57 -20.54
N THR A 72 -8.37 8.35 -19.82
CA THR A 72 -7.01 7.95 -19.45
C THR A 72 -7.10 6.70 -18.57
N ARG A 73 -6.17 5.77 -18.76
CA ARG A 73 -6.02 4.63 -17.86
C ARG A 73 -4.66 4.66 -17.21
N TYR A 74 -4.55 4.11 -16.00
CA TYR A 74 -3.27 4.02 -15.35
C TYR A 74 -3.04 2.65 -14.74
N LYS A 75 -1.78 2.26 -14.74
CA LYS A 75 -1.27 1.11 -14.01
C LYS A 75 -0.38 1.63 -12.90
N LEU A 76 -0.60 1.10 -11.70
CA LEU A 76 0.16 1.49 -10.52
C LEU A 76 0.73 0.21 -9.89
N VAL A 77 2.04 0.22 -9.65
CA VAL A 77 2.70 -0.88 -8.93
C VAL A 77 3.43 -0.27 -7.75
N GLU A 78 3.04 -0.65 -6.56
CA GLU A 78 3.79 -0.31 -5.35
C GLU A 78 4.75 -1.45 -5.04
N THR A 79 6.02 -1.14 -4.83
CA THR A 79 7.02 -2.13 -4.42
C THR A 79 6.70 -2.63 -3.02
N GLY A 80 6.70 -3.93 -2.83
CA GLY A 80 6.44 -4.55 -1.53
C GLY A 80 7.41 -4.07 -0.47
N SER A 81 6.91 -3.91 0.75
CA SER A 81 7.70 -3.53 1.93
C SER A 81 7.54 -4.61 2.99
N GLN A 82 8.66 -5.02 3.57
CA GLN A 82 8.70 -6.10 4.55
C GLN A 82 7.73 -5.86 5.71
N GLY A 83 6.81 -6.79 5.91
CA GLY A 83 5.83 -6.77 6.99
C GLY A 83 4.58 -5.96 6.70
N TYR A 84 4.57 -5.13 5.66
CA TYR A 84 3.41 -4.31 5.29
C TYR A 84 2.49 -5.04 4.33
N THR A 85 1.19 -4.81 4.49
CA THR A 85 0.17 -5.26 3.55
C THR A 85 -0.47 -4.05 2.92
N ALA A 86 -0.43 -3.96 1.59
CA ALA A 86 -1.04 -2.87 0.86
C ALA A 86 -2.50 -3.17 0.55
N SER A 87 -3.31 -2.13 0.52
CA SER A 87 -4.70 -2.18 0.04
C SER A 87 -5.05 -0.85 -0.57
N ALA A 88 -6.11 -0.82 -1.37
CA ALA A 88 -6.58 0.42 -1.98
C ALA A 88 -8.09 0.56 -1.85
N ALA A 89 -8.52 1.81 -1.64
CA ALA A 89 -9.90 2.23 -1.80
C ALA A 89 -9.89 3.31 -2.89
N TYR A 90 -10.57 3.08 -3.99
CA TYR A 90 -10.44 3.96 -5.16
C TYR A 90 -11.75 4.10 -5.93
N LYS A 91 -11.76 5.08 -6.82
CA LYS A 91 -12.84 5.25 -7.78
C LYS A 91 -12.35 4.87 -9.16
N GLU A 92 -13.18 4.10 -9.86
CA GLU A 92 -12.95 3.81 -11.26
C GLU A 92 -14.20 4.20 -12.04
N ASN A 93 -14.09 5.19 -12.91
CA ASN A 93 -15.20 5.73 -13.68
C ASN A 93 -16.41 6.05 -12.77
N GLY A 94 -16.15 6.65 -11.61
CA GLY A 94 -17.17 7.05 -10.65
C GLY A 94 -17.64 5.96 -9.69
N ALA A 95 -17.31 4.70 -9.92
CA ALA A 95 -17.69 3.61 -9.02
C ALA A 95 -16.64 3.40 -7.94
N SER A 96 -17.08 3.28 -6.69
CA SER A 96 -16.18 2.99 -5.57
C SER A 96 -15.77 1.52 -5.60
N LYS A 97 -14.48 1.27 -5.45
CA LYS A 97 -13.89 -0.08 -5.47
C LYS A 97 -12.85 -0.22 -4.38
N THR A 98 -12.56 -1.45 -4.01
CA THR A 98 -11.47 -1.78 -3.10
C THR A 98 -10.64 -2.91 -3.67
N GLN A 99 -9.37 -2.97 -3.27
CA GLN A 99 -8.47 -4.05 -3.65
C GLN A 99 -7.56 -4.37 -2.48
N ALA A 100 -7.37 -5.64 -2.19
CA ALA A 100 -6.48 -6.11 -1.12
C ALA A 100 -5.22 -6.70 -1.73
N GLY A 101 -4.09 -6.48 -1.06
CA GLY A 101 -2.82 -7.09 -1.40
C GLY A 101 -2.43 -8.17 -0.40
N ALA A 102 -1.22 -8.69 -0.54
CA ALA A 102 -0.64 -9.66 0.37
C ALA A 102 0.59 -9.06 1.07
N VAL A 103 0.91 -9.60 2.24
CA VAL A 103 2.01 -9.09 3.06
C VAL A 103 3.34 -9.18 2.32
N SER A 104 4.15 -8.13 2.42
CA SER A 104 5.51 -8.04 1.86
C SER A 104 5.59 -8.21 0.35
N THR A 105 4.48 -8.09 -0.38
CA THR A 105 4.45 -8.29 -1.83
C THR A 105 4.16 -6.99 -2.56
N ASN A 106 4.53 -6.92 -3.85
CA ASN A 106 4.14 -5.82 -4.71
C ASN A 106 2.62 -5.75 -4.81
N PHE A 107 2.10 -4.53 -4.85
CA PHE A 107 0.68 -4.26 -4.99
C PHE A 107 0.44 -3.64 -6.37
N THR A 108 -0.37 -4.27 -7.20
CA THR A 108 -0.60 -3.83 -8.57
C THR A 108 -2.08 -3.51 -8.80
N GLN A 109 -2.34 -2.30 -9.28
CA GLN A 109 -3.60 -1.92 -9.88
C GLN A 109 -3.36 -1.76 -11.38
N ASP A 110 -4.13 -2.46 -12.21
CA ASP A 110 -3.90 -2.46 -13.64
C ASP A 110 -5.09 -1.88 -14.39
N SER A 111 -4.79 -1.00 -15.35
CA SER A 111 -5.75 -0.44 -16.29
C SER A 111 -6.95 0.24 -15.64
N ILE A 112 -6.72 1.02 -14.58
CA ILE A 112 -7.79 1.76 -13.90
C ILE A 112 -8.24 2.93 -14.77
N LEU A 113 -9.55 3.01 -15.02
CA LEU A 113 -10.13 4.04 -15.89
C LEU A 113 -10.38 5.33 -15.12
N VAL A 114 -9.85 6.43 -15.63
CA VAL A 114 -10.15 7.78 -15.13
C VAL A 114 -11.44 8.26 -15.76
N GLY A 115 -12.44 8.54 -14.92
CA GLY A 115 -13.74 9.07 -15.36
C GLY A 115 -13.79 10.58 -15.33
N GLU A 116 -14.94 11.15 -15.70
CA GLU A 116 -15.16 12.60 -15.73
C GLU A 116 -15.28 13.21 -14.34
N LYS A 117 -15.76 12.43 -13.37
CA LYS A 117 -15.89 12.86 -11.97
C LYS A 117 -14.54 12.73 -11.27
N PRO A 118 -14.37 13.40 -10.12
CA PRO A 118 -13.13 13.26 -9.36
C PRO A 118 -12.81 11.79 -9.11
N ASN A 119 -11.55 11.43 -9.27
CA ASN A 119 -11.05 10.08 -9.09
C ASN A 119 -10.06 10.08 -7.93
N ASP A 120 -10.40 9.36 -6.87
CA ASP A 120 -9.55 9.24 -5.71
C ASP A 120 -9.04 7.81 -5.61
N ASN A 121 -7.78 7.66 -5.22
CA ASN A 121 -7.16 6.35 -5.00
C ASN A 121 -6.29 6.43 -3.76
N THR A 122 -6.76 5.85 -2.67
CA THR A 122 -6.01 5.83 -1.41
C THR A 122 -5.37 4.46 -1.24
N ILE A 123 -4.04 4.45 -1.25
CA ILE A 123 -3.25 3.24 -1.04
C ILE A 123 -2.80 3.23 0.42
N THR A 124 -3.24 2.23 1.17
CA THR A 124 -2.89 2.07 2.59
C THR A 124 -1.93 0.90 2.77
N ASN A 125 -0.79 1.16 3.42
CA ASN A 125 0.10 0.09 3.87
C ASN A 125 -0.06 -0.07 5.38
N ASN A 126 -0.47 -1.25 5.78
CA ASN A 126 -0.67 -1.57 7.19
C ASN A 126 0.43 -2.48 7.69
N LEU A 127 1.08 -2.07 8.77
CA LEU A 127 2.00 -2.91 9.52
C LEU A 127 1.27 -3.37 10.78
N PRO A 128 0.86 -4.64 10.86
CA PRO A 128 0.12 -5.10 12.04
C PRO A 128 1.00 -5.05 13.28
N ASP A 129 0.39 -4.72 14.40
CA ASP A 129 1.08 -4.73 15.68
C ASP A 129 1.47 -6.17 16.04
N VAL A 130 2.71 -6.35 16.49
CA VAL A 130 3.18 -7.63 17.00
C VAL A 130 2.92 -7.66 18.50
N THR A 131 2.03 -8.54 18.93
CA THR A 131 1.83 -8.77 20.36
C THR A 131 2.95 -9.71 20.84
N PRO A 132 3.83 -9.27 21.76
CA PRO A 132 4.83 -10.15 22.30
C PRO A 132 4.12 -11.24 23.08
N THR A 133 4.39 -12.48 22.74
CA THR A 133 3.90 -13.65 23.46
C THR A 133 4.97 -14.03 24.45
N GLY A 134 4.73 -14.13 25.52
CA GLY A 134 5.57 -14.44 26.47
C GLY A 134 6.70 -15.19 26.37
N LEU A 135 6.15 -14.85 25.37
CA LEU A 135 6.74 -15.28 25.35
C LEU A 135 7.40 -15.14 25.26
N LEU A 136 7.61 -15.14 25.15
CA LEU A 136 8.20 -15.39 25.04
C LEU A 136 8.82 -15.11 24.98
N ILE A 137 9.17 -15.28 25.12
CA ILE A 137 9.80 -15.58 25.33
C ILE A 137 10.42 -15.39 25.28
N ASP A 138 10.90 -15.52 25.36
CA ASP A 138 11.46 -15.91 25.65
C ASP A 138 11.93 -15.96 25.70
N ASN A 139 12.01 -16.08 25.86
CA ASN A 139 12.32 -16.78 26.26
C ASN A 139 12.42 -17.09 26.19
N LEU A 140 12.33 -17.19 26.43
CA LEU A 140 12.19 -18.13 26.68
C LEU A 140 12.14 -18.42 26.58
N PRO A 141 12.46 -18.75 26.76
CA PRO A 141 12.25 -19.53 26.88
C PRO A 141 11.68 -19.61 26.72
N PHE A 142 11.54 -19.84 26.90
CA PHE A 142 10.71 -20.47 26.98
C PHE A 142 10.10 -20.17 26.31
N ILE A 143 10.10 -20.29 26.75
CA ILE A 143 9.34 -20.62 26.56
C ILE A 143 8.80 -20.53 25.73
N LEU A 144 9.07 -20.34 25.47
CA LEU A 144 8.52 -20.90 25.23
C LEU A 144 7.94 -20.88 24.72
N MET A 145 8.15 -20.98 24.84
CA MET A 145 7.58 -21.53 24.88
C MET A 145 6.76 -21.36 24.44
N ILE A 146 6.93 -21.55 24.48
CA ILE A 146 6.21 -21.98 24.65
C ILE A 146 5.53 -21.98 24.11
N GLY A 147 5.70 -21.74 24.11
CA GLY A 147 5.29 -22.24 24.18
C GLY A 147 4.73 -22.40 23.70
N LEU A 148 4.95 -22.43 23.54
CA LEU A 148 4.49 -23.13 23.69
C LEU A 148 3.91 -23.08 23.81
N GLY A 149 4.23 -22.87 24.04
CA GLY A 149 3.86 -23.43 24.63
C GLY A 149 2.98 -23.49 24.47
N LEU A 150 3.28 -23.31 24.20
CA LEU A 150 2.73 -23.82 24.51
C LEU A 150 2.26 -24.08 24.54
N ALA A 151 2.59 -23.91 24.84
CA ALA A 151 2.34 -24.54 25.29
C ALA A 151 2.33 -24.69 25.64
N GLY A 152 2.79 -24.56 25.89
CA GLY A 152 3.03 -25.16 26.54
C GLY A 152 2.67 -25.00 26.80
N PHE A 153 3.12 -24.85 26.61
CA PHE A 153 2.99 -25.29 27.38
C PHE A 153 2.22 -25.42 27.44
N VAL A 154 2.91 -24.84 27.49
CA VAL A 154 2.50 -25.46 28.07
C VAL A 154 2.41 -25.92 28.20
N VAL A 155 2.72 -25.89 28.52
CA VAL A 155 2.67 -26.73 29.05
C VAL A 155 2.79 -26.90 29.48
N LEU A 156 3.15 -26.83 29.51
CA LEU A 156 3.20 -27.46 30.21
C LEU A 156 2.66 -27.45 30.62
N SER A 157 3.31 -26.86 30.49
CA SER A 157 2.94 -27.33 31.11
C SER A 157 2.30 -27.84 31.12
N LYS A 158 2.38 -28.06 31.44
CA LYS A 158 1.96 -28.88 31.66
C LYS A 158 1.93 -29.34 31.75
N LYS A 159 2.26 -29.13 31.87
CA LYS A 159 2.22 -29.88 32.16
C LYS A 159 2.20 -29.97 32.54
N ARG A 160 2.91 -29.79 32.51
CA ARG A 160 2.90 -30.24 33.01
C ARG A 160 2.35 -30.45 33.16
N ARG A 161 2.83 -30.29 33.27
CA ARG A 161 2.47 -30.88 33.55
C ARG A 161 2.22 -31.20 33.50
N GLN A 162 2.66 -30.93 33.65
CA GLN A 162 2.56 -31.53 33.78
C GLN A 162 2.52 -31.61 33.71
N ALA A 163 3.35 -30.90 33.70
CA ALA A 163 3.38 -31.24 33.88
C ALA A 163 3.09 -31.36 33.74
#